data_8b852854dc0aacb8f4d7d85462570267
#
_entry.id   8b852854dc0aacb8f4d7d85462570267
#
_cell.length_a   1.000
_cell.length_b   1.000
_cell.length_c   1.000
_cell.angle_alpha   90.00
_cell.angle_beta   90.00
_cell.angle_gamma   90.00
#
_symmetry.space_group_name_H-M   'P 1'
#
loop_
_entity.id
_entity.type
_entity.pdbx_description
1 polymer ?
#
loop_
_entity_poly.entity_id
_entity_poly.type
_entity_poly.pdbx_seq_one_letter_code
_entity_poly.pdbx_strand_id
1 'polypeptide(L)'
;MYVQSWKYTSPTGFDPAYVDLNCVDGFQLLNLASISTVTGGSAGQTTAQRITSILDAAEWPGGMRAISTTSTTTVQADTGTTRTALGACQTVEATDLGAFYINQQGYATFKSREDIITASGGTSTVFSDSGLPGTITYQKAAFDLSDFGLINSCTVTRTGGTPQTVNNLDSIDTFFKHTRNRSSIAQTDTDALNQALMIVASRQEVGADLRLESLTLDAY
;
A
#
# COMPACT_ATOMS: atom_id res chain seq x y z
N MET A 1 -3.28 -18.30 0.48
CA MET A 1 -3.39 -18.77 1.87
C MET A 1 -2.44 -19.94 2.05
N TYR A 2 -1.62 -19.91 3.09
CA TYR A 2 -0.66 -20.99 3.43
C TYR A 2 -1.03 -21.57 4.78
N VAL A 3 -1.06 -22.90 4.90
CA VAL A 3 -1.33 -23.60 6.17
C VAL A 3 -0.03 -23.64 6.97
N GLN A 4 0.06 -22.86 8.04
CA GLN A 4 1.24 -22.81 8.91
C GLN A 4 1.27 -24.01 9.88
N SER A 5 0.13 -24.38 10.41
CA SER A 5 0.00 -25.52 11.29
C SER A 5 -1.40 -26.13 11.20
N TRP A 6 -1.49 -27.40 11.54
CA TRP A 6 -2.75 -28.10 11.64
C TRP A 6 -2.74 -28.99 12.90
N LYS A 7 -3.87 -29.10 13.54
CA LYS A 7 -4.05 -29.93 14.71
C LYS A 7 -5.25 -30.83 14.48
N TYR A 8 -5.01 -32.13 14.49
CA TYR A 8 -6.07 -33.13 14.44
C TYR A 8 -6.53 -33.48 15.83
N THR A 9 -7.85 -33.44 16.08
CA THR A 9 -8.46 -33.92 17.30
C THR A 9 -9.23 -35.19 16.98
N SER A 10 -8.77 -36.32 17.57
CA SER A 10 -9.44 -37.59 17.43
C SER A 10 -10.76 -37.61 18.18
N PRO A 11 -11.81 -38.23 17.62
CA PRO A 11 -13.08 -38.31 18.32
C PRO A 11 -12.96 -39.17 19.59
N THR A 12 -13.59 -38.71 20.66
CA THR A 12 -13.79 -39.46 21.87
C THR A 12 -15.30 -39.56 22.14
N GLY A 13 -15.81 -40.80 22.15
CA GLY A 13 -17.25 -41.00 22.35
C GLY A 13 -18.07 -40.57 21.12
N PHE A 14 -19.00 -39.65 21.32
CA PHE A 14 -19.88 -39.12 20.24
C PHE A 14 -19.39 -37.82 19.62
N ASP A 15 -18.23 -37.29 19.99
CA ASP A 15 -17.70 -36.07 19.46
C ASP A 15 -17.17 -36.30 18.02
N PRO A 16 -17.44 -35.38 17.06
CA PRO A 16 -16.91 -35.50 15.71
C PRO A 16 -15.39 -35.27 15.70
N ALA A 17 -14.70 -35.96 14.80
CA ALA A 17 -13.31 -35.62 14.48
C ALA A 17 -13.24 -34.27 13.77
N TYR A 18 -12.29 -33.43 14.12
CA TYR A 18 -12.05 -32.15 13.44
C TYR A 18 -10.57 -31.82 13.32
N VAL A 19 -10.28 -30.92 12.40
CA VAL A 19 -8.93 -30.40 12.18
C VAL A 19 -8.96 -28.88 12.31
N ASP A 20 -8.16 -28.35 13.24
CA ASP A 20 -7.91 -26.93 13.35
C ASP A 20 -6.76 -26.55 12.40
N LEU A 21 -7.01 -25.62 11.50
CA LEU A 21 -6.02 -25.09 10.57
C LEU A 21 -5.65 -23.66 10.94
N ASN A 22 -4.37 -23.42 11.23
CA ASN A 22 -3.83 -22.06 11.33
C ASN A 22 -3.28 -21.65 9.97
N CYS A 23 -3.92 -20.69 9.34
CA CYS A 23 -3.60 -20.23 8.00
C CYS A 23 -3.02 -18.81 8.05
N VAL A 24 -1.99 -18.57 7.25
CA VAL A 24 -1.34 -17.28 7.09
C VAL A 24 -1.32 -16.88 5.61
N ASP A 25 -1.11 -15.61 5.35
CA ASP A 25 -0.96 -15.09 3.99
C ASP A 25 0.51 -15.06 3.54
N GLY A 26 0.75 -14.57 2.32
CA GLY A 26 2.10 -14.46 1.77
C GLY A 26 2.96 -13.42 2.48
N PHE A 27 2.40 -12.45 3.20
CA PHE A 27 3.18 -11.51 4.00
C PHE A 27 3.94 -12.21 5.10
N GLN A 28 3.34 -13.21 5.75
CA GLN A 28 4.05 -14.00 6.74
C GLN A 28 5.25 -14.73 6.14
N LEU A 29 5.10 -15.29 4.93
CA LEU A 29 6.21 -15.95 4.23
C LEU A 29 7.33 -14.97 3.91
N LEU A 30 7.01 -13.80 3.37
CA LEU A 30 7.99 -12.74 3.08
C LEU A 30 8.63 -12.16 4.35
N ASN A 31 7.92 -12.17 5.47
CA ASN A 31 8.47 -11.74 6.76
C ASN A 31 9.43 -12.76 7.35
N LEU A 32 9.26 -14.05 7.06
CA LEU A 32 10.19 -15.12 7.46
C LEU A 32 11.41 -15.19 6.55
N ALA A 33 11.30 -14.74 5.30
CA ALA A 33 12.42 -14.73 4.35
C ALA A 33 13.42 -13.61 4.71
N SER A 34 14.61 -14.00 5.15
CA SER A 34 15.71 -13.08 5.42
C SER A 34 16.57 -12.91 4.17
N ILE A 35 16.77 -11.68 3.74
CA ILE A 35 17.62 -11.31 2.60
C ILE A 35 18.71 -10.36 3.04
N SER A 36 19.91 -10.44 2.43
CA SER A 36 21.00 -9.50 2.67
C SER A 36 21.40 -8.78 1.39
N THR A 37 21.67 -9.51 0.34
CA THR A 37 22.08 -8.97 -0.96
C THR A 37 20.95 -9.20 -1.97
N VAL A 38 20.58 -8.12 -2.66
CA VAL A 38 19.62 -8.18 -3.75
C VAL A 38 20.41 -8.12 -5.07
N THR A 39 20.47 -9.25 -5.77
CA THR A 39 21.15 -9.33 -7.08
C THR A 39 20.50 -8.36 -8.05
N GLY A 40 21.31 -7.55 -8.74
CA GLY A 40 20.81 -6.50 -9.61
C GLY A 40 20.29 -5.26 -8.87
N GLY A 41 20.41 -5.18 -7.54
CA GLY A 41 19.97 -4.05 -6.71
C GLY A 41 20.78 -2.76 -6.88
N SER A 42 21.16 -2.42 -8.12
CA SER A 42 21.91 -1.20 -8.43
C SER A 42 21.05 0.06 -8.29
N ALA A 43 21.73 1.20 -8.18
CA ALA A 43 21.06 2.51 -8.24
C ALA A 43 20.40 2.73 -9.60
N GLY A 44 19.29 3.47 -9.62
CA GLY A 44 18.55 3.79 -10.84
C GLY A 44 17.55 2.73 -11.29
N GLN A 45 17.41 1.61 -10.56
CA GLN A 45 16.25 0.73 -10.78
C GLN A 45 14.96 1.47 -10.48
N THR A 46 13.90 1.16 -11.25
CA THR A 46 12.55 1.56 -10.85
C THR A 46 12.11 0.79 -9.61
N THR A 47 11.13 1.31 -8.89
CA THR A 47 10.54 0.64 -7.72
C THR A 47 10.01 -0.74 -8.07
N ALA A 48 9.36 -0.91 -9.24
CA ALA A 48 8.89 -2.20 -9.73
C ALA A 48 10.03 -3.20 -9.99
N GLN A 49 11.13 -2.75 -10.61
CA GLN A 49 12.33 -3.57 -10.81
C GLN A 49 12.96 -3.97 -9.48
N ARG A 50 13.02 -3.05 -8.50
CA ARG A 50 13.55 -3.35 -7.18
C ARG A 50 12.68 -4.37 -6.44
N ILE A 51 11.35 -4.25 -6.48
CA ILE A 51 10.43 -5.26 -5.91
C ILE A 51 10.67 -6.63 -6.55
N THR A 52 10.82 -6.68 -7.87
CA THR A 52 11.13 -7.94 -8.57
C THR A 52 12.43 -8.55 -8.05
N SER A 53 13.50 -7.75 -7.95
CA SER A 53 14.80 -8.22 -7.45
C SER A 53 14.76 -8.70 -5.99
N ILE A 54 13.94 -8.05 -5.13
CA ILE A 54 13.70 -8.49 -3.75
C ILE A 54 12.96 -9.83 -3.72
N LEU A 55 11.93 -9.99 -4.54
CA LEU A 55 11.19 -11.24 -4.64
C LEU A 55 12.05 -12.39 -5.21
N ASP A 56 13.00 -12.09 -6.10
CA ASP A 56 13.99 -13.06 -6.58
C ASP A 56 14.93 -13.49 -5.43
N ALA A 57 15.44 -12.54 -4.66
CA ALA A 57 16.28 -12.83 -3.50
C ALA A 57 15.55 -13.61 -2.39
N ALA A 58 14.23 -13.47 -2.30
CA ALA A 58 13.36 -14.21 -1.39
C ALA A 58 12.88 -15.56 -1.98
N GLU A 59 13.34 -15.93 -3.19
CA GLU A 59 12.91 -17.13 -3.93
C GLU A 59 11.38 -17.22 -4.13
N TRP A 60 10.69 -16.07 -4.19
CA TRP A 60 9.26 -16.06 -4.46
C TRP A 60 8.99 -16.48 -5.91
N PRO A 61 8.08 -17.42 -6.17
CA PRO A 61 7.86 -17.96 -7.51
C PRO A 61 7.51 -16.87 -8.53
N GLY A 62 8.18 -16.88 -9.69
CA GLY A 62 7.95 -15.87 -10.75
C GLY A 62 6.51 -15.87 -11.29
N GLY A 63 5.87 -17.06 -11.36
CA GLY A 63 4.48 -17.20 -11.79
C GLY A 63 3.45 -16.74 -10.78
N MET A 64 3.86 -16.31 -9.58
CA MET A 64 3.00 -15.79 -8.51
C MET A 64 3.29 -14.31 -8.23
N ARG A 65 3.52 -13.53 -9.28
CA ARG A 65 3.81 -12.09 -9.20
C ARG A 65 2.94 -11.32 -10.16
N ALA A 66 2.47 -10.15 -9.73
CA ALA A 66 1.76 -9.16 -10.53
C ALA A 66 2.39 -7.78 -10.27
N ILE A 67 3.45 -7.47 -10.99
CA ILE A 67 4.27 -6.29 -10.75
C ILE A 67 3.98 -5.23 -11.80
N SER A 68 3.80 -3.97 -11.36
CA SER A 68 3.62 -2.80 -12.21
C SER A 68 4.67 -2.71 -13.31
N THR A 69 4.24 -2.29 -14.50
CA THR A 69 5.11 -1.98 -15.64
C THR A 69 5.23 -0.48 -15.90
N THR A 70 4.51 0.35 -15.14
CA THR A 70 4.40 1.81 -15.36
C THR A 70 5.21 2.62 -14.33
N SER A 71 5.88 1.97 -13.38
CA SER A 71 6.67 2.62 -12.34
C SER A 71 7.79 3.48 -12.94
N THR A 72 7.82 4.76 -12.55
CA THR A 72 8.82 5.76 -12.98
C THR A 72 9.77 6.18 -11.86
N THR A 73 9.36 6.02 -10.60
CA THR A 73 10.19 6.36 -9.44
C THR A 73 11.44 5.48 -9.39
N THR A 74 12.61 6.09 -9.27
CA THR A 74 13.87 5.37 -9.17
C THR A 74 14.40 5.33 -7.74
N VAL A 75 15.15 4.26 -7.42
CA VAL A 75 15.69 4.02 -6.07
C VAL A 75 17.21 3.92 -6.07
N GLN A 76 17.80 4.22 -4.91
CA GLN A 76 19.22 4.10 -4.66
C GLN A 76 19.68 2.62 -4.71
N ALA A 77 20.99 2.41 -4.75
CA ALA A 77 21.56 1.07 -4.62
C ALA A 77 21.07 0.39 -3.34
N ASP A 78 20.85 -0.91 -3.42
CA ASP A 78 20.50 -1.71 -2.25
C ASP A 78 21.67 -1.69 -1.23
N THR A 79 21.32 -1.57 0.04
CA THR A 79 22.33 -1.45 1.12
C THR A 79 23.05 -2.75 1.42
N GLY A 80 22.54 -3.89 0.95
CA GLY A 80 23.09 -5.22 1.25
C GLY A 80 22.95 -5.63 2.74
N THR A 81 22.22 -4.88 3.54
CA THR A 81 22.01 -5.20 4.96
C THR A 81 20.97 -6.31 5.14
N THR A 82 21.18 -7.16 6.14
CA THR A 82 20.23 -8.24 6.47
C THR A 82 18.90 -7.66 6.97
N ARG A 83 17.82 -8.06 6.34
CA ARG A 83 16.45 -7.63 6.66
C ARG A 83 15.41 -8.63 6.13
N THR A 84 14.16 -8.51 6.54
CA THR A 84 13.08 -9.33 5.97
C THR A 84 12.76 -8.87 4.54
N ALA A 85 12.39 -9.80 3.67
CA ALA A 85 11.95 -9.47 2.31
C ALA A 85 10.70 -8.56 2.34
N LEU A 86 9.78 -8.80 3.28
CA LEU A 86 8.60 -7.93 3.47
C LEU A 86 9.02 -6.49 3.79
N GLY A 87 9.92 -6.30 4.77
CA GLY A 87 10.39 -4.96 5.15
C GLY A 87 11.12 -4.24 4.01
N ALA A 88 11.86 -4.99 3.17
CA ALA A 88 12.48 -4.44 1.98
C ALA A 88 11.42 -3.99 0.95
N CYS A 89 10.39 -4.82 0.67
CA CYS A 89 9.28 -4.44 -0.21
C CYS A 89 8.53 -3.21 0.30
N GLN A 90 8.21 -3.14 1.59
CA GLN A 90 7.53 -2.01 2.22
C GLN A 90 8.34 -0.71 2.15
N THR A 91 9.67 -0.78 2.23
CA THR A 91 10.53 0.39 2.05
C THR A 91 10.46 0.94 0.63
N VAL A 92 10.44 0.06 -0.37
CA VAL A 92 10.29 0.43 -1.79
C VAL A 92 8.87 0.97 -2.06
N GLU A 93 7.83 0.29 -1.58
CA GLU A 93 6.44 0.73 -1.64
C GLU A 93 6.27 2.14 -1.07
N ALA A 94 6.83 2.35 0.11
CA ALA A 94 6.80 3.64 0.78
C ALA A 94 7.51 4.74 -0.04
N THR A 95 8.57 4.42 -0.77
CA THR A 95 9.28 5.37 -1.65
C THR A 95 8.48 5.69 -2.90
N ASP A 96 7.77 4.73 -3.47
CA ASP A 96 6.93 4.93 -4.65
C ASP A 96 5.62 5.66 -4.35
N LEU A 97 5.11 5.57 -3.12
CA LEU A 97 3.72 5.86 -2.74
C LEU A 97 2.72 4.95 -3.47
N GLY A 98 3.17 3.75 -3.81
CA GLY A 98 2.40 2.69 -4.43
C GLY A 98 1.68 1.80 -3.43
N ALA A 99 1.33 0.58 -3.84
CA ALA A 99 0.73 -0.43 -2.97
C ALA A 99 1.35 -1.81 -3.22
N PHE A 100 1.86 -2.45 -2.16
CA PHE A 100 2.34 -3.81 -2.19
C PHE A 100 1.44 -4.70 -1.31
N TYR A 101 0.86 -5.75 -1.90
CA TYR A 101 -0.07 -6.64 -1.20
C TYR A 101 -0.08 -8.04 -1.80
N ILE A 102 -0.61 -9.01 -1.06
CA ILE A 102 -0.93 -10.33 -1.58
C ILE A 102 -2.39 -10.33 -2.01
N ASN A 103 -2.64 -10.57 -3.29
CA ASN A 103 -4.00 -10.59 -3.80
C ASN A 103 -4.75 -11.87 -3.41
N GLN A 104 -6.05 -11.94 -3.71
CA GLN A 104 -6.91 -13.08 -3.36
C GLN A 104 -6.49 -14.40 -4.01
N GLN A 105 -5.71 -14.37 -5.09
CA GLN A 105 -5.14 -15.54 -5.75
C GLN A 105 -3.78 -15.96 -5.16
N GLY A 106 -3.24 -15.19 -4.19
CA GLY A 106 -1.95 -15.44 -3.57
C GLY A 106 -0.74 -14.84 -4.30
N TYR A 107 -0.97 -13.96 -5.28
CA TYR A 107 0.12 -13.30 -6.01
C TYR A 107 0.68 -12.14 -5.19
N ALA A 108 2.01 -12.03 -5.12
CA ALA A 108 2.69 -10.82 -4.69
C ALA A 108 2.45 -9.73 -5.74
N THR A 109 1.65 -8.74 -5.38
CA THR A 109 1.18 -7.69 -6.28
C THR A 109 1.78 -6.36 -5.88
N PHE A 110 2.37 -5.66 -6.84
CA PHE A 110 2.82 -4.28 -6.66
C PHE A 110 2.19 -3.39 -7.71
N LYS A 111 1.47 -2.37 -7.24
CA LYS A 111 0.94 -1.28 -8.05
C LYS A 111 1.75 -0.02 -7.79
N SER A 112 2.30 0.57 -8.84
CA SER A 112 2.97 1.85 -8.74
C SER A 112 1.98 2.98 -8.44
N ARG A 113 2.50 4.12 -8.03
CA ARG A 113 1.71 5.35 -7.91
C ARG A 113 0.96 5.68 -9.20
N GLU A 114 1.61 5.50 -10.33
CA GLU A 114 1.03 5.74 -11.66
C GLU A 114 -0.17 4.82 -11.93
N ASP A 115 -0.08 3.53 -11.55
CA ASP A 115 -1.19 2.59 -11.67
C ASP A 115 -2.39 3.01 -10.80
N ILE A 116 -2.12 3.47 -9.57
CA ILE A 116 -3.18 3.89 -8.64
C ILE A 116 -3.89 5.13 -9.15
N ILE A 117 -3.15 6.13 -9.63
CA ILE A 117 -3.72 7.36 -10.19
C ILE A 117 -4.55 7.04 -11.43
N THR A 118 -4.06 6.18 -12.33
CA THR A 118 -4.79 5.80 -13.54
C THR A 118 -6.04 4.98 -13.20
N ALA A 119 -5.97 4.09 -12.22
CA ALA A 119 -7.10 3.28 -11.78
C ALA A 119 -8.18 4.11 -11.05
N SER A 120 -7.82 5.25 -10.44
CA SER A 120 -8.79 6.12 -9.76
C SER A 120 -9.83 6.77 -10.68
N GLY A 121 -9.59 6.73 -12.00
CA GLY A 121 -10.59 7.13 -13.02
C GLY A 121 -11.66 6.08 -13.33
N GLY A 122 -11.78 5.03 -12.50
CA GLY A 122 -12.72 3.93 -12.67
C GLY A 122 -14.19 4.31 -12.46
N THR A 123 -15.08 3.32 -12.61
CA THR A 123 -16.53 3.48 -12.49
C THR A 123 -16.90 3.98 -11.10
N SER A 124 -17.54 5.14 -11.02
CA SER A 124 -18.08 5.65 -9.77
C SER A 124 -19.32 4.83 -9.36
N THR A 125 -19.34 4.38 -8.10
CA THR A 125 -20.55 3.78 -7.52
C THR A 125 -21.42 4.89 -6.95
N VAL A 126 -22.67 4.94 -7.37
CA VAL A 126 -23.64 5.93 -6.90
C VAL A 126 -24.46 5.33 -5.77
N PHE A 127 -24.45 6.01 -4.63
CA PHE A 127 -25.33 5.69 -3.50
C PHE A 127 -26.52 6.65 -3.50
N SER A 128 -27.74 6.13 -3.25
CA SER A 128 -28.96 6.94 -3.25
C SER A 128 -29.93 6.42 -2.20
N ASP A 129 -30.62 7.32 -1.54
CA ASP A 129 -31.74 7.00 -0.64
C ASP A 129 -33.07 6.78 -1.38
N SER A 130 -33.12 7.15 -2.66
CA SER A 130 -34.33 7.11 -3.49
C SER A 130 -34.57 5.80 -4.24
N GLY A 131 -33.65 4.81 -4.14
CA GLY A 131 -33.76 3.50 -4.79
C GLY A 131 -33.78 3.55 -6.32
N LEU A 132 -33.09 4.50 -6.95
CA LEU A 132 -32.99 4.60 -8.39
C LEU A 132 -32.28 3.40 -9.01
N PRO A 133 -32.67 2.91 -10.19
CA PRO A 133 -31.96 1.83 -10.88
C PRO A 133 -30.47 2.16 -11.07
N GLY A 134 -29.58 1.20 -10.78
CA GLY A 134 -28.14 1.36 -10.90
C GLY A 134 -27.47 2.09 -9.72
N THR A 135 -28.21 2.33 -8.64
CA THR A 135 -27.66 2.90 -7.41
C THR A 135 -27.71 1.89 -6.26
N ILE A 136 -26.80 2.03 -5.30
CA ILE A 136 -26.85 1.26 -4.06
C ILE A 136 -27.66 2.05 -3.04
N THR A 137 -28.74 1.45 -2.55
CA THR A 137 -29.63 2.08 -1.58
C THR A 137 -29.04 2.00 -0.16
N TYR A 138 -29.16 3.08 0.61
CA TYR A 138 -28.78 3.14 2.02
C TYR A 138 -29.91 3.71 2.87
N GLN A 139 -29.95 3.37 4.16
CA GLN A 139 -30.98 3.87 5.08
C GLN A 139 -30.49 5.05 5.92
N LYS A 140 -29.16 5.10 6.17
CA LYS A 140 -28.58 6.14 6.99
C LYS A 140 -27.22 6.53 6.46
N ALA A 141 -26.96 7.83 6.39
CA ALA A 141 -25.67 8.40 6.07
C ALA A 141 -25.20 9.30 7.23
N ALA A 142 -23.97 9.15 7.65
CA ALA A 142 -23.30 10.05 8.57
C ALA A 142 -22.05 10.59 7.91
N PHE A 143 -21.85 11.90 8.01
CA PHE A 143 -20.65 12.59 7.53
C PHE A 143 -19.83 13.02 8.76
N ASP A 144 -18.57 12.68 8.75
CA ASP A 144 -17.60 13.17 9.72
C ASP A 144 -16.51 13.94 8.96
N LEU A 145 -16.30 15.19 9.37
CA LEU A 145 -15.25 16.05 8.85
C LEU A 145 -14.12 16.10 9.88
N SER A 146 -12.96 15.59 9.51
CA SER A 146 -11.82 15.52 10.41
C SER A 146 -10.56 16.06 9.75
N ASP A 147 -9.80 16.86 10.49
CA ASP A 147 -8.45 17.28 10.13
C ASP A 147 -7.39 16.21 10.43
N PHE A 148 -7.83 15.08 11.00
CA PHE A 148 -6.99 13.91 11.22
C PHE A 148 -6.47 13.35 9.89
N GLY A 149 -5.21 13.55 9.63
CA GLY A 149 -4.60 13.14 8.37
C GLY A 149 -4.39 14.27 7.37
N LEU A 150 -4.81 15.51 7.70
CA LEU A 150 -4.44 16.70 6.96
C LEU A 150 -2.91 16.86 6.94
N ILE A 151 -2.34 17.07 5.77
CA ILE A 151 -0.91 17.33 5.59
C ILE A 151 -0.78 18.43 4.54
N ASN A 152 -0.47 19.65 4.98
CA ASN A 152 -0.26 20.80 4.11
C ASN A 152 1.20 21.27 4.05
N SER A 153 2.07 20.60 4.81
CA SER A 153 3.52 20.81 4.80
C SER A 153 4.20 19.45 4.85
N CYS A 154 4.98 19.09 3.84
CA CYS A 154 5.69 17.81 3.81
C CYS A 154 7.17 18.04 3.47
N THR A 155 8.05 17.41 4.26
CA THR A 155 9.48 17.35 3.98
C THR A 155 9.89 15.91 3.75
N VAL A 156 10.42 15.62 2.56
CA VAL A 156 10.98 14.31 2.22
C VAL A 156 12.49 14.46 2.08
N THR A 157 13.24 13.61 2.78
CA THR A 157 14.70 13.57 2.71
C THR A 157 15.14 12.20 2.23
N ARG A 158 15.81 12.14 1.09
CA ARG A 158 16.45 10.89 0.66
C ARG A 158 17.75 10.66 1.43
N THR A 159 18.17 9.43 1.53
CA THR A 159 19.47 9.09 2.12
C THR A 159 20.60 9.79 1.36
N GLY A 160 21.41 10.57 2.07
CA GLY A 160 22.53 11.34 1.48
C GLY A 160 22.12 12.51 0.59
N GLY A 161 20.82 12.90 0.60
CA GLY A 161 20.30 14.03 -0.14
C GLY A 161 19.97 15.24 0.71
N THR A 162 19.45 16.29 0.07
CA THR A 162 18.97 17.49 0.75
C THR A 162 17.47 17.39 1.04
N PRO A 163 16.97 17.90 2.20
CA PRO A 163 15.55 17.91 2.50
C PRO A 163 14.76 18.69 1.43
N GLN A 164 13.71 18.08 0.90
CA GLN A 164 12.79 18.68 -0.06
C GLN A 164 11.48 18.99 0.64
N THR A 165 11.14 20.26 0.75
CA THR A 165 9.94 20.71 1.48
C THR A 165 8.93 21.32 0.53
N VAL A 166 7.67 20.91 0.66
CA VAL A 166 6.51 21.45 -0.05
C VAL A 166 5.51 21.95 0.96
N ASN A 167 4.98 23.15 0.73
CA ASN A 167 3.93 23.76 1.54
C ASN A 167 2.77 24.18 0.63
N ASN A 168 1.54 23.93 1.08
CA ASN A 168 0.34 24.55 0.51
C ASN A 168 -0.05 25.72 1.43
N LEU A 169 0.19 26.95 0.98
CA LEU A 169 -0.03 28.15 1.79
C LEU A 169 -1.52 28.42 2.03
N ASP A 170 -2.38 28.18 1.06
CA ASP A 170 -3.83 28.38 1.18
C ASP A 170 -4.43 27.46 2.24
N SER A 171 -4.00 26.18 2.24
CA SER A 171 -4.41 25.24 3.27
C SER A 171 -3.82 25.58 4.65
N ILE A 172 -2.59 26.08 4.71
CA ILE A 172 -1.97 26.54 5.98
C ILE A 172 -2.72 27.74 6.55
N ASP A 173 -3.12 28.67 5.71
CA ASP A 173 -3.87 29.86 6.15
C ASP A 173 -5.27 29.49 6.67
N THR A 174 -5.86 28.42 6.14
CA THR A 174 -7.20 27.96 6.54
C THR A 174 -7.17 27.03 7.76
N PHE A 175 -6.24 26.08 7.79
CA PHE A 175 -6.23 24.94 8.74
C PHE A 175 -5.01 24.92 9.65
N PHE A 176 -4.18 25.96 9.66
CA PHE A 176 -2.86 25.98 10.29
C PHE A 176 -1.90 24.94 9.70
N LYS A 177 -0.67 24.93 10.16
CA LYS A 177 0.40 24.10 9.60
C LYS A 177 0.38 22.68 10.16
N HIS A 178 0.06 21.68 9.31
CA HIS A 178 0.15 20.26 9.60
C HIS A 178 1.34 19.65 8.85
N THR A 179 2.39 19.33 9.59
CA THR A 179 3.68 18.92 9.01
C THR A 179 3.88 17.41 9.05
N ARG A 180 4.37 16.84 7.94
CA ARG A 180 4.87 15.48 7.85
C ARG A 180 6.32 15.44 7.40
N ASN A 181 7.17 14.73 8.16
CA ASN A 181 8.55 14.47 7.77
C ASN A 181 8.72 13.00 7.39
N ARG A 182 9.50 12.73 6.36
CA ARG A 182 9.67 11.39 5.83
C ARG A 182 11.07 11.16 5.27
N SER A 183 11.62 9.95 5.49
CA SER A 183 12.83 9.47 4.83
C SER A 183 12.46 8.65 3.60
N SER A 184 13.31 8.66 2.59
CA SER A 184 13.10 7.96 1.32
C SER A 184 14.41 7.35 0.81
N ILE A 185 14.31 6.23 0.08
CA ILE A 185 15.42 5.65 -0.69
C ILE A 185 15.37 6.06 -2.17
N ALA A 186 14.68 7.15 -2.49
CA ALA A 186 14.65 7.72 -3.83
C ALA A 186 16.07 7.99 -4.36
N GLN A 187 16.26 7.83 -5.68
CA GLN A 187 17.55 8.04 -6.33
C GLN A 187 17.96 9.51 -6.36
N THR A 188 17.02 10.41 -6.59
CA THR A 188 17.28 11.84 -6.79
C THR A 188 16.50 12.72 -5.80
N ASP A 189 16.99 13.94 -5.58
CA ASP A 189 16.25 14.95 -4.80
C ASP A 189 14.95 15.36 -5.51
N THR A 190 14.90 15.26 -6.84
CA THR A 190 13.68 15.48 -7.64
C THR A 190 12.62 14.42 -7.33
N ASP A 191 12.99 13.14 -7.21
CA ASP A 191 12.05 12.08 -6.81
C ASP A 191 11.53 12.33 -5.39
N ALA A 192 12.38 12.78 -4.47
CA ALA A 192 11.98 13.15 -3.11
C ALA A 192 11.02 14.34 -3.10
N LEU A 193 11.26 15.37 -3.94
CA LEU A 193 10.37 16.50 -4.13
C LEU A 193 9.01 16.06 -4.69
N ASN A 194 8.99 15.19 -5.70
CA ASN A 194 7.76 14.65 -6.27
C ASN A 194 6.93 13.86 -5.24
N GLN A 195 7.59 13.12 -4.34
CA GLN A 195 6.89 12.47 -3.22
C GLN A 195 6.25 13.50 -2.28
N ALA A 196 6.98 14.56 -1.92
CA ALA A 196 6.45 15.62 -1.06
C ALA A 196 5.23 16.33 -1.71
N LEU A 197 5.32 16.63 -3.01
CA LEU A 197 4.22 17.21 -3.79
C LEU A 197 2.98 16.33 -3.77
N MET A 198 3.14 15.03 -4.03
CA MET A 198 2.03 14.08 -4.03
C MET A 198 1.36 13.96 -2.67
N ILE A 199 2.15 13.90 -1.60
CA ILE A 199 1.61 13.81 -0.23
C ILE A 199 0.79 15.06 0.11
N VAL A 200 1.31 16.25 -0.18
CA VAL A 200 0.58 17.49 0.06
C VAL A 200 -0.65 17.56 -0.82
N ALA A 201 -0.54 17.33 -2.13
CA ALA A 201 -1.67 17.40 -3.05
C ALA A 201 -2.83 16.46 -2.68
N SER A 202 -2.51 15.27 -2.13
CA SER A 202 -3.54 14.28 -1.76
C SER A 202 -4.16 14.50 -0.37
N ARG A 203 -3.57 15.35 0.50
CA ARG A 203 -3.95 15.48 1.91
C ARG A 203 -4.02 16.92 2.41
N GLN A 204 -4.04 17.89 1.51
CA GLN A 204 -4.06 19.32 1.85
C GLN A 204 -5.41 19.84 2.32
N GLU A 205 -6.47 19.02 2.22
CA GLU A 205 -7.84 19.36 2.60
C GLU A 205 -8.31 18.45 3.73
N VAL A 206 -9.32 18.92 4.44
CA VAL A 206 -9.99 18.16 5.51
C VAL A 206 -10.62 16.91 4.91
N GLY A 207 -10.34 15.77 5.50
CA GLY A 207 -10.94 14.49 5.11
C GLY A 207 -12.43 14.47 5.45
N ALA A 208 -13.25 14.01 4.52
CA ALA A 208 -14.65 13.72 4.75
C ALA A 208 -14.85 12.20 4.78
N ASP A 209 -15.17 11.65 5.95
CA ASP A 209 -15.55 10.26 6.11
C ASP A 209 -17.06 10.12 5.96
N LEU A 210 -17.48 9.31 4.97
CA LEU A 210 -18.88 8.96 4.75
C LEU A 210 -19.14 7.55 5.27
N ARG A 211 -19.94 7.44 6.32
CA ARG A 211 -20.43 6.16 6.84
C ARG A 211 -21.85 5.92 6.37
N LEU A 212 -22.05 4.85 5.59
CA LEU A 212 -23.36 4.37 5.16
C LEU A 212 -23.75 3.14 5.97
N GLU A 213 -24.97 3.14 6.50
CA GLU A 213 -25.52 2.01 7.25
C GLU A 213 -26.71 1.39 6.48
N SER A 214 -26.89 0.09 6.66
CA SER A 214 -27.98 -0.69 6.04
C SER A 214 -27.98 -0.62 4.52
N LEU A 215 -26.83 -0.99 3.91
CA LEU A 215 -26.74 -1.15 2.46
C LEU A 215 -27.63 -2.33 2.02
N THR A 216 -28.55 -2.08 1.11
CA THR A 216 -29.30 -3.16 0.45
C THR A 216 -28.62 -3.45 -0.88
N LEU A 217 -27.95 -4.59 -0.95
CA LEU A 217 -27.45 -5.13 -2.21
C LEU A 217 -28.59 -5.95 -2.81
N ASP A 218 -29.09 -5.53 -3.95
CA ASP A 218 -29.98 -6.38 -4.76
C ASP A 218 -29.14 -7.59 -5.22
N ALA A 219 -29.46 -8.76 -4.69
CA ALA A 219 -28.91 -10.03 -5.15
C ALA A 219 -29.65 -10.40 -6.45
N TYR A 220 -29.09 -10.03 -7.60
CA TYR A 220 -29.41 -10.62 -8.89
C TYR A 220 -28.34 -11.59 -9.31
#